data_433625712461d93e65180113fe716748
#
_entry.id   433625712461d93e65180113fe716748
#
_cell.length_a   1.000
_cell.length_b   1.000
_cell.length_c   1.000
_cell.angle_alpha   90.00
_cell.angle_beta   90.00
_cell.angle_gamma   90.00
#
_symmetry.space_group_name_H-M   'P 1'
#
loop_
_entity.id
_entity.type
_entity.pdbx_description
1 polymer ?
#
loop_
_entity_poly.entity_id
_entity_poly.type
_entity_poly.pdbx_seq_one_letter_code
_entity_poly.pdbx_strand_id
1 'polypeptide(L)'
;MKIVHVTECLAGGVLTFLVNLTSQLDQEEHIIIYGKRDNTPENVETLFGDNVSLIYWKSAQREIRPGQDFAALRELLHDLKQIPDIDVLQLHSSKAGVLGRVAARLLGLQKRTFYLPHGVSFARQDVSPKKRQFYILIEKVANAFAGTVIACSSSERDLLTANGIKNVVVINNGIAVPDKEPVYKQPGKPIVFGTVGRITFQKNPQLFNQIARHFQGDDRVKFLWIGDGELRHEIQESGQVQVTGWVTPDEVQNYLKQVDVYLSTSLWEGLPLSVLEAMALGKPLLLSDCVGNVDTVEQGANGFLYHDAAEGIASIQKLLKASPDKILQLGKTSYKRVANDFSLRRLRQQYRALYNII
;
A
#
# COMPACT_ATOMS: atom_id res chain seq x y z
N MET A 1 26.46 -0.74 2.00
CA MET A 1 25.86 -1.25 3.25
C MET A 1 25.14 -2.56 2.97
N LYS A 2 25.01 -3.40 4.00
CA LYS A 2 24.24 -4.66 3.92
C LYS A 2 22.90 -4.48 4.62
N ILE A 3 21.82 -4.53 3.86
CA ILE A 3 20.46 -4.32 4.32
C ILE A 3 19.71 -5.65 4.24
N VAL A 4 19.26 -6.15 5.39
CA VAL A 4 18.48 -7.39 5.46
C VAL A 4 17.01 -7.04 5.62
N HIS A 5 16.18 -7.45 4.67
CA HIS A 5 14.74 -7.32 4.72
C HIS A 5 14.10 -8.62 5.17
N VAL A 6 13.12 -8.56 6.06
CA VAL A 6 12.35 -9.73 6.50
C VAL A 6 10.88 -9.50 6.25
N THR A 7 10.21 -10.40 5.54
CA THR A 7 8.77 -10.35 5.30
C THR A 7 8.15 -11.74 5.31
N GLU A 8 7.01 -11.90 5.97
CA GLU A 8 6.25 -13.15 5.88
C GLU A 8 5.41 -13.26 4.59
N CYS A 9 5.45 -12.24 3.74
CA CYS A 9 4.70 -12.23 2.49
C CYS A 9 5.41 -11.40 1.42
N LEU A 10 5.94 -12.04 0.40
CA LEU A 10 6.53 -11.37 -0.75
C LEU A 10 5.53 -11.36 -1.92
N ALA A 11 4.48 -10.52 -1.78
CA ALA A 11 3.42 -10.40 -2.78
C ALA A 11 2.72 -9.02 -2.71
N GLY A 12 2.02 -8.64 -3.78
CA GLY A 12 1.23 -7.41 -3.83
C GLY A 12 2.02 -6.16 -3.49
N GLY A 13 1.46 -5.26 -2.69
CA GLY A 13 2.08 -3.98 -2.36
C GLY A 13 3.44 -4.08 -1.65
N VAL A 14 3.68 -5.13 -0.83
CA VAL A 14 4.98 -5.36 -0.18
C VAL A 14 6.05 -5.71 -1.20
N LEU A 15 5.72 -6.57 -2.16
CA LEU A 15 6.62 -6.92 -3.26
C LEU A 15 6.95 -5.67 -4.09
N THR A 16 5.95 -4.94 -4.54
CA THR A 16 6.15 -3.69 -5.32
C THR A 16 7.02 -2.69 -4.55
N PHE A 17 6.77 -2.53 -3.25
CA PHE A 17 7.57 -1.66 -2.40
C PHE A 17 9.04 -2.10 -2.33
N LEU A 18 9.30 -3.40 -2.13
CA LEU A 18 10.66 -3.94 -2.03
C LEU A 18 11.40 -3.81 -3.37
N VAL A 19 10.76 -4.11 -4.49
CA VAL A 19 11.33 -3.90 -5.83
C VAL A 19 11.70 -2.43 -6.02
N ASN A 20 10.80 -1.52 -5.69
CA ASN A 20 11.04 -0.09 -5.78
C ASN A 20 12.18 0.37 -4.86
N LEU A 21 12.20 -0.06 -3.59
CA LEU A 21 13.23 0.36 -2.64
C LEU A 21 14.62 -0.14 -3.05
N THR A 22 14.75 -1.42 -3.36
CA THR A 22 16.05 -2.03 -3.71
C THR A 22 16.61 -1.46 -5.01
N SER A 23 15.75 -1.13 -5.99
CA SER A 23 16.17 -0.46 -7.22
C SER A 23 16.64 0.98 -6.99
N GLN A 24 16.15 1.66 -5.95
CA GLN A 24 16.56 3.01 -5.59
C GLN A 24 17.84 3.04 -4.71
N LEU A 25 18.14 1.94 -4.04
CA LEU A 25 19.34 1.74 -3.24
C LEU A 25 20.25 0.70 -3.92
N ASP A 26 20.49 0.87 -5.21
CA ASP A 26 21.17 -0.06 -6.12
C ASP A 26 22.66 -0.28 -5.80
N GLN A 27 23.28 0.62 -5.04
CA GLN A 27 24.66 0.50 -4.57
C GLN A 27 24.80 -0.29 -3.27
N GLU A 28 23.68 -0.67 -2.65
CA GLU A 28 23.65 -1.41 -1.40
C GLU A 28 23.41 -2.90 -1.66
N GLU A 29 23.95 -3.76 -0.79
CA GLU A 29 23.67 -5.20 -0.81
C GLU A 29 22.35 -5.45 -0.08
N HIS A 30 21.40 -6.09 -0.72
CA HIS A 30 20.12 -6.44 -0.14
C HIS A 30 19.96 -7.94 -0.01
N ILE A 31 19.52 -8.40 1.17
CA ILE A 31 19.14 -9.78 1.41
C ILE A 31 17.67 -9.78 1.86
N ILE A 32 16.80 -10.48 1.14
CA ILE A 32 15.37 -10.56 1.48
C ILE A 32 15.06 -11.96 1.99
N ILE A 33 14.78 -12.08 3.29
CA ILE A 33 14.25 -13.29 3.93
C ILE A 33 12.73 -13.24 3.82
N TYR A 34 12.13 -14.18 3.05
CA TYR A 34 10.73 -14.07 2.67
C TYR A 34 9.90 -15.34 2.79
N GLY A 35 8.64 -15.18 3.19
CA GLY A 35 7.62 -16.23 3.10
C GLY A 35 6.89 -16.21 1.77
N LYS A 36 6.52 -17.39 1.25
CA LYS A 36 5.69 -17.54 0.05
C LYS A 36 4.20 -17.58 0.41
N ARG A 37 3.38 -17.10 -0.52
CA ARG A 37 1.91 -17.21 -0.51
C ARG A 37 1.42 -17.55 -1.91
N ASP A 38 0.14 -17.94 -2.03
CA ASP A 38 -0.49 -18.34 -3.30
C ASP A 38 -0.34 -17.28 -4.41
N ASN A 39 -0.27 -16.00 -4.02
CA ASN A 39 -0.10 -14.88 -4.94
C ASN A 39 1.35 -14.36 -5.02
N THR A 40 2.34 -15.08 -4.47
CA THR A 40 3.76 -14.79 -4.73
C THR A 40 4.09 -15.26 -6.15
N PRO A 41 4.66 -14.38 -7.02
CA PRO A 41 5.07 -14.80 -8.36
C PRO A 41 6.04 -15.98 -8.34
N GLU A 42 5.90 -16.92 -9.28
CA GLU A 42 6.77 -18.11 -9.36
C GLU A 42 8.23 -17.73 -9.55
N ASN A 43 8.50 -16.73 -10.40
CA ASN A 43 9.84 -16.24 -10.71
C ASN A 43 10.11 -14.90 -10.03
N VAL A 44 9.82 -14.80 -8.72
CA VAL A 44 9.92 -13.55 -7.96
C VAL A 44 11.33 -12.95 -7.97
N GLU A 45 12.35 -13.78 -8.09
CA GLU A 45 13.77 -13.40 -8.19
C GLU A 45 14.08 -12.54 -9.41
N THR A 46 13.38 -12.76 -10.52
CA THR A 46 13.59 -11.97 -11.76
C THR A 46 13.10 -10.52 -11.68
N LEU A 47 12.37 -10.19 -10.62
CA LEU A 47 11.87 -8.83 -10.39
C LEU A 47 12.88 -7.93 -9.70
N PHE A 48 13.98 -8.48 -9.21
CA PHE A 48 15.02 -7.76 -8.47
C PHE A 48 16.31 -7.65 -9.30
N GLY A 49 17.14 -6.66 -8.97
CA GLY A 49 18.46 -6.49 -9.54
C GLY A 49 19.52 -7.43 -8.94
N ASP A 50 20.73 -7.44 -9.51
CA ASP A 50 21.84 -8.29 -9.11
C ASP A 50 22.35 -8.01 -7.67
N ASN A 51 22.00 -6.86 -7.12
CA ASN A 51 22.33 -6.46 -5.74
C ASN A 51 21.39 -7.07 -4.69
N VAL A 52 20.46 -7.95 -5.08
CA VAL A 52 19.46 -8.55 -4.20
C VAL A 52 19.61 -10.07 -4.16
N SER A 53 19.75 -10.62 -2.96
CA SER A 53 19.71 -12.06 -2.71
C SER A 53 18.44 -12.45 -1.95
N LEU A 54 17.85 -13.60 -2.28
CA LEU A 54 16.62 -14.08 -1.67
C LEU A 54 16.88 -15.32 -0.82
N ILE A 55 16.32 -15.34 0.41
CA ILE A 55 16.34 -16.49 1.33
C ILE A 55 14.89 -16.87 1.64
N TYR A 56 14.54 -18.12 1.36
CA TYR A 56 13.16 -18.59 1.60
C TYR A 56 12.94 -18.94 3.08
N TRP A 57 12.06 -18.19 3.73
CA TRP A 57 11.61 -18.44 5.11
C TRP A 57 10.45 -19.42 5.14
N LYS A 58 10.78 -20.71 5.16
CA LYS A 58 9.84 -21.83 5.00
C LYS A 58 8.75 -21.85 6.05
N SER A 59 9.07 -21.56 7.30
CA SER A 59 8.13 -21.61 8.42
C SER A 59 7.25 -20.35 8.54
N ALA A 60 7.48 -19.32 7.70
CA ALA A 60 6.69 -18.11 7.72
C ALA A 60 5.25 -18.37 7.21
N GLN A 61 4.26 -17.88 7.95
CA GLN A 61 2.86 -17.99 7.57
C GLN A 61 2.06 -16.79 8.08
N ARG A 62 0.84 -16.60 7.54
CA ARG A 62 0.01 -15.44 7.86
C ARG A 62 -0.60 -15.51 9.26
N GLU A 63 -1.14 -16.65 9.63
CA GLU A 63 -1.90 -16.83 10.86
C GLU A 63 -0.99 -16.89 12.09
N ILE A 64 -1.52 -16.47 13.23
CA ILE A 64 -0.85 -16.64 14.53
C ILE A 64 -1.08 -18.08 14.97
N ARG A 65 0.00 -18.86 15.01
CA ARG A 65 0.03 -20.25 15.48
C ARG A 65 1.26 -20.47 16.35
N PRO A 66 1.15 -20.47 17.67
CA PRO A 66 2.29 -20.38 18.59
C PRO A 66 3.43 -21.38 18.31
N GLY A 67 3.12 -22.64 18.03
CA GLY A 67 4.14 -23.66 17.72
C GLY A 67 4.87 -23.39 16.42
N GLN A 68 4.17 -22.95 15.39
CA GLN A 68 4.75 -22.61 14.09
C GLN A 68 5.47 -21.25 14.13
N ASP A 69 4.97 -20.31 14.95
CA ASP A 69 5.63 -19.01 15.15
C ASP A 69 6.96 -19.19 15.88
N PHE A 70 7.05 -20.16 16.80
CA PHE A 70 8.32 -20.52 17.43
C PHE A 70 9.30 -21.15 16.43
N ALA A 71 8.83 -22.04 15.56
CA ALA A 71 9.66 -22.61 14.48
C ALA A 71 10.14 -21.51 13.51
N ALA A 72 9.25 -20.59 13.13
CA ALA A 72 9.57 -19.46 12.27
C ALA A 72 10.60 -18.53 12.92
N LEU A 73 10.48 -18.23 14.21
CA LEU A 73 11.48 -17.45 14.94
C LEU A 73 12.85 -18.14 14.98
N ARG A 74 12.86 -19.46 15.24
CA ARG A 74 14.11 -20.25 15.29
C ARG A 74 14.82 -20.26 13.92
N GLU A 75 14.06 -20.45 12.83
CA GLU A 75 14.57 -20.40 11.47
C GLU A 75 15.13 -18.99 11.16
N LEU A 76 14.36 -17.93 11.44
CA LEU A 76 14.82 -16.56 11.25
C LEU A 76 16.10 -16.24 12.04
N LEU A 77 16.20 -16.69 13.28
CA LEU A 77 17.42 -16.53 14.09
C LEU A 77 18.61 -17.28 13.50
N HIS A 78 18.38 -18.48 12.94
CA HIS A 78 19.42 -19.25 12.24
C HIS A 78 19.92 -18.47 11.02
N ASP A 79 19.01 -18.04 10.15
CA ASP A 79 19.35 -17.34 8.90
C ASP A 79 20.07 -16.02 9.17
N LEU A 80 19.57 -15.21 10.12
CA LEU A 80 20.21 -13.95 10.50
C LEU A 80 21.62 -14.14 11.06
N LYS A 81 21.90 -15.24 11.76
CA LYS A 81 23.24 -15.56 12.28
C LYS A 81 24.24 -15.94 11.18
N GLN A 82 23.76 -16.45 10.04
CA GLN A 82 24.63 -16.79 8.90
C GLN A 82 25.01 -15.56 8.06
N ILE A 83 24.33 -14.42 8.27
CA ILE A 83 24.60 -13.19 7.55
C ILE A 83 25.55 -12.32 8.39
N PRO A 84 26.82 -12.19 8.01
CA PRO A 84 27.76 -11.34 8.72
C PRO A 84 27.48 -9.85 8.43
N ASP A 85 27.84 -8.99 9.37
CA ASP A 85 27.90 -7.54 9.20
C ASP A 85 26.58 -6.89 8.70
N ILE A 86 25.46 -7.23 9.35
CA ILE A 86 24.17 -6.60 9.07
C ILE A 86 24.24 -5.13 9.52
N ASP A 87 24.16 -4.19 8.57
CA ASP A 87 24.10 -2.76 8.86
C ASP A 87 22.67 -2.31 9.20
N VAL A 88 21.68 -2.85 8.48
CA VAL A 88 20.27 -2.54 8.64
C VAL A 88 19.44 -3.81 8.62
N LEU A 89 18.53 -3.95 9.59
CA LEU A 89 17.49 -4.97 9.61
C LEU A 89 16.14 -4.28 9.41
N GLN A 90 15.55 -4.43 8.23
CA GLN A 90 14.26 -3.84 7.86
C GLN A 90 13.17 -4.92 7.89
N LEU A 91 12.19 -4.74 8.76
CA LEU A 91 11.08 -5.68 8.95
C LEU A 91 9.83 -5.17 8.25
N HIS A 92 9.15 -6.04 7.52
CA HIS A 92 7.95 -5.70 6.73
C HIS A 92 6.76 -6.54 7.19
N SER A 93 5.60 -5.90 7.33
CA SER A 93 4.34 -6.48 7.79
C SER A 93 4.37 -6.98 9.25
N SER A 94 3.19 -7.32 9.77
CA SER A 94 2.99 -7.49 11.21
C SER A 94 3.73 -8.68 11.81
N LYS A 95 3.71 -9.86 11.15
CA LYS A 95 4.34 -11.05 11.71
C LYS A 95 5.87 -10.95 11.68
N ALA A 96 6.44 -10.59 10.55
CA ALA A 96 7.89 -10.35 10.46
C ALA A 96 8.31 -9.20 11.40
N GLY A 97 7.45 -8.19 11.55
CA GLY A 97 7.66 -7.11 12.52
C GLY A 97 7.76 -7.59 13.96
N VAL A 98 6.91 -8.52 14.39
CA VAL A 98 6.95 -9.06 15.77
C VAL A 98 8.14 -10.02 15.95
N LEU A 99 8.24 -11.06 15.10
CA LEU A 99 9.29 -12.06 15.21
C LEU A 99 10.68 -11.47 14.98
N GLY A 100 10.80 -10.58 14.01
CA GLY A 100 12.05 -9.89 13.70
C GLY A 100 12.54 -8.97 14.82
N ARG A 101 11.63 -8.25 15.53
CA ARG A 101 12.01 -7.43 16.69
C ARG A 101 12.47 -8.29 17.86
N VAL A 102 11.87 -9.48 18.07
CA VAL A 102 12.37 -10.46 19.04
C VAL A 102 13.76 -10.97 18.62
N ALA A 103 13.93 -11.35 17.35
CA ALA A 103 15.23 -11.78 16.84
C ALA A 103 16.30 -10.69 16.97
N ALA A 104 15.96 -9.45 16.61
CA ALA A 104 16.85 -8.30 16.75
C ALA A 104 17.31 -8.09 18.20
N ARG A 105 16.40 -8.28 19.17
CA ARG A 105 16.72 -8.19 20.61
C ARG A 105 17.72 -9.27 21.02
N LEU A 106 17.54 -10.48 20.54
CA LEU A 106 18.41 -11.63 20.87
C LEU A 106 19.78 -11.55 20.20
N LEU A 107 19.87 -10.88 19.04
CA LEU A 107 21.11 -10.75 18.26
C LEU A 107 21.84 -9.42 18.46
N GLY A 108 21.34 -8.53 19.31
CA GLY A 108 21.98 -7.22 19.54
C GLY A 108 21.78 -6.19 18.42
N LEU A 109 20.80 -6.39 17.53
CA LEU A 109 20.53 -5.55 16.35
C LEU A 109 19.52 -4.43 16.59
N GLN A 110 19.08 -4.17 17.84
CA GLN A 110 17.95 -3.29 18.15
C GLN A 110 18.09 -1.88 17.55
N LYS A 111 19.29 -1.31 17.59
CA LYS A 111 19.57 0.04 17.11
C LYS A 111 19.63 0.16 15.58
N ARG A 112 19.76 -0.97 14.88
CA ARG A 112 19.83 -1.08 13.43
C ARG A 112 18.54 -1.62 12.82
N THR A 113 17.50 -1.79 13.66
CA THR A 113 16.22 -2.39 13.25
C THR A 113 15.20 -1.31 12.94
N PHE A 114 14.53 -1.48 11.81
CA PHE A 114 13.42 -0.65 11.37
C PHE A 114 12.23 -1.55 11.06
N TYR A 115 11.02 -1.08 11.34
CA TYR A 115 9.81 -1.83 11.10
C TYR A 115 8.79 -1.00 10.32
N LEU A 116 8.37 -1.50 9.18
CA LEU A 116 7.33 -0.91 8.31
C LEU A 116 6.13 -1.86 8.24
N PRO A 117 4.99 -1.53 8.85
CA PRO A 117 3.81 -2.40 8.89
C PRO A 117 3.11 -2.57 7.54
N HIS A 118 3.22 -1.64 6.60
CA HIS A 118 2.47 -1.59 5.35
C HIS A 118 0.94 -1.58 5.56
N GLY A 119 0.49 -0.81 6.51
CA GLY A 119 -0.88 -0.82 7.01
C GLY A 119 -0.99 -1.62 8.31
N VAL A 120 -1.19 -0.91 9.41
CA VAL A 120 -1.18 -1.51 10.75
C VAL A 120 -2.33 -2.48 10.95
N SER A 121 -2.05 -3.63 11.56
CA SER A 121 -3.03 -4.71 11.76
C SER A 121 -4.25 -4.32 12.58
N PHE A 122 -4.12 -3.36 13.48
CA PHE A 122 -5.22 -2.86 14.30
C PHE A 122 -6.05 -1.74 13.64
N ALA A 123 -5.69 -1.29 12.41
CA ALA A 123 -6.58 -0.48 11.56
C ALA A 123 -7.70 -1.32 10.94
N ARG A 124 -7.55 -2.63 10.91
CA ARG A 124 -8.53 -3.57 10.34
C ARG A 124 -9.89 -3.44 11.00
N GLN A 125 -10.93 -3.34 10.16
CA GLN A 125 -12.32 -3.24 10.60
C GLN A 125 -13.06 -4.59 10.54
N ASP A 126 -12.44 -5.61 9.93
CA ASP A 126 -12.95 -6.99 9.85
C ASP A 126 -12.59 -7.85 11.08
N VAL A 127 -12.09 -7.24 12.14
CA VAL A 127 -11.74 -7.93 13.39
C VAL A 127 -12.52 -7.38 14.58
N SER A 128 -12.80 -8.24 15.55
CA SER A 128 -13.52 -7.82 16.76
C SER A 128 -12.71 -6.77 17.55
N PRO A 129 -13.38 -5.91 18.35
CA PRO A 129 -12.70 -4.94 19.21
C PRO A 129 -11.67 -5.58 20.15
N LYS A 130 -11.97 -6.76 20.72
CA LYS A 130 -11.03 -7.52 21.57
C LYS A 130 -9.77 -7.94 20.80
N LYS A 131 -9.94 -8.42 19.58
CA LYS A 131 -8.81 -8.81 18.71
C LYS A 131 -7.97 -7.59 18.30
N ARG A 132 -8.61 -6.44 18.06
CA ARG A 132 -7.92 -5.17 17.81
C ARG A 132 -7.06 -4.75 19.01
N GLN A 133 -7.60 -4.79 20.24
CA GLN A 133 -6.83 -4.49 21.44
C GLN A 133 -5.67 -5.45 21.65
N PHE A 134 -5.85 -6.72 21.33
CA PHE A 134 -4.78 -7.71 21.36
C PHE A 134 -3.65 -7.37 20.36
N TYR A 135 -3.99 -6.93 19.14
CA TYR A 135 -2.98 -6.49 18.17
C TYR A 135 -2.23 -5.25 18.66
N ILE A 136 -2.92 -4.27 19.25
CA ILE A 136 -2.28 -3.10 19.85
C ILE A 136 -1.32 -3.52 20.96
N LEU A 137 -1.71 -4.45 21.83
CA LEU A 137 -0.84 -4.94 22.90
C LEU A 137 0.41 -5.63 22.35
N ILE A 138 0.26 -6.50 21.35
CA ILE A 138 1.40 -7.16 20.69
C ILE A 138 2.36 -6.11 20.09
N GLU A 139 1.83 -5.10 19.39
CA GLU A 139 2.65 -4.05 18.80
C GLU A 139 3.39 -3.22 19.87
N LYS A 140 2.74 -2.88 20.99
CA LYS A 140 3.39 -2.19 22.11
C LYS A 140 4.53 -3.00 22.71
N VAL A 141 4.30 -4.30 22.96
CA VAL A 141 5.32 -5.19 23.52
C VAL A 141 6.49 -5.33 22.54
N ALA A 142 6.21 -5.56 21.26
CA ALA A 142 7.26 -5.69 20.25
C ALA A 142 8.03 -4.37 20.04
N ASN A 143 7.37 -3.21 20.13
CA ASN A 143 7.99 -1.89 20.05
C ASN A 143 8.99 -1.64 21.21
N ALA A 144 8.75 -2.24 22.37
CA ALA A 144 9.69 -2.17 23.49
C ALA A 144 10.96 -3.00 23.31
N PHE A 145 10.95 -4.00 22.41
CA PHE A 145 12.11 -4.86 22.16
C PHE A 145 13.14 -4.22 21.23
N ALA A 146 12.71 -3.61 20.14
CA ALA A 146 13.63 -3.08 19.13
C ALA A 146 12.96 -2.12 18.14
N GLY A 147 13.78 -1.26 17.57
CA GLY A 147 13.58 -0.65 16.29
C GLY A 147 12.82 0.69 16.29
N THR A 148 13.03 1.40 15.18
CA THR A 148 12.23 2.56 14.78
C THR A 148 11.07 2.05 13.92
N VAL A 149 9.85 2.51 14.22
CA VAL A 149 8.68 2.19 13.40
C VAL A 149 8.57 3.21 12.27
N ILE A 150 8.43 2.73 11.06
CA ILE A 150 8.22 3.57 9.88
C ILE A 150 6.73 3.52 9.54
N ALA A 151 6.04 4.64 9.64
CA ALA A 151 4.70 4.79 9.09
C ALA A 151 4.80 5.22 7.63
N CYS A 152 4.02 4.59 6.75
CA CYS A 152 4.03 4.94 5.33
C CYS A 152 3.17 6.17 5.00
N SER A 153 2.45 6.72 6.00
CA SER A 153 1.68 7.95 5.89
C SER A 153 1.59 8.68 7.23
N SER A 154 1.22 9.96 7.20
CA SER A 154 1.04 10.76 8.42
C SER A 154 -0.14 10.25 9.24
N SER A 155 -1.24 9.87 8.60
CA SER A 155 -2.42 9.31 9.29
C SER A 155 -2.11 7.95 9.93
N GLU A 156 -1.24 7.13 9.33
CA GLU A 156 -0.77 5.87 9.95
C GLU A 156 0.11 6.16 11.17
N ARG A 157 1.02 7.16 11.11
CA ARG A 157 1.79 7.60 12.27
C ARG A 157 0.87 8.04 13.41
N ASP A 158 -0.14 8.86 13.09
CA ASP A 158 -1.07 9.39 14.10
C ASP A 158 -1.86 8.25 14.75
N LEU A 159 -2.29 7.26 13.95
CA LEU A 159 -2.93 6.05 14.47
C LEU A 159 -1.98 5.23 15.37
N LEU A 160 -0.72 5.05 14.97
CA LEU A 160 0.29 4.36 15.78
C LEU A 160 0.53 5.08 17.10
N THR A 161 0.79 6.38 17.07
CA THR A 161 1.12 7.19 18.25
C THR A 161 -0.07 7.31 19.21
N ALA A 162 -1.28 7.51 18.71
CA ALA A 162 -2.50 7.51 19.50
C ALA A 162 -2.73 6.18 20.25
N ASN A 163 -2.22 5.08 19.70
CA ASN A 163 -2.25 3.77 20.36
C ASN A 163 -0.97 3.47 21.17
N GLY A 164 -0.14 4.46 21.45
CA GLY A 164 1.01 4.37 22.37
C GLY A 164 2.25 3.69 21.79
N ILE A 165 2.36 3.56 20.47
CA ILE A 165 3.59 3.12 19.78
C ILE A 165 4.56 4.31 19.74
N LYS A 166 5.80 4.04 20.13
CA LYS A 166 6.87 5.07 20.24
C LYS A 166 7.87 4.94 19.10
N ASN A 167 8.73 5.95 18.94
CA ASN A 167 9.79 5.99 17.92
C ASN A 167 9.23 5.78 16.51
N VAL A 168 8.20 6.54 16.16
CA VAL A 168 7.56 6.49 14.84
C VAL A 168 8.08 7.63 13.98
N VAL A 169 8.60 7.29 12.79
CA VAL A 169 8.97 8.21 11.72
C VAL A 169 8.06 8.03 10.53
N VAL A 170 7.88 9.06 9.71
CA VAL A 170 7.09 8.96 8.48
C VAL A 170 8.02 8.88 7.29
N ILE A 171 7.88 7.82 6.49
CA ILE A 171 8.46 7.73 5.15
C ILE A 171 7.35 7.26 4.22
N ASN A 172 6.90 8.16 3.38
CA ASN A 172 5.83 7.85 2.43
C ASN A 172 6.28 6.79 1.41
N ASN A 173 5.37 5.91 1.02
CA ASN A 173 5.59 5.06 -0.14
C ASN A 173 5.87 5.93 -1.37
N GLY A 174 6.71 5.42 -2.26
CA GLY A 174 7.05 6.08 -3.51
C GLY A 174 6.76 5.20 -4.71
N ILE A 175 6.45 5.85 -5.82
CA ILE A 175 6.29 5.19 -7.13
C ILE A 175 7.16 5.86 -8.19
N ALA A 176 7.38 5.15 -9.29
CA ALA A 176 7.97 5.74 -10.48
C ALA A 176 7.00 6.78 -11.05
N VAL A 177 7.47 8.02 -11.12
CA VAL A 177 6.71 9.11 -11.74
C VAL A 177 7.44 9.48 -13.05
N PRO A 178 6.74 9.48 -14.20
CA PRO A 178 7.35 9.89 -15.44
C PRO A 178 7.90 11.33 -15.36
N ASP A 179 9.05 11.58 -15.98
CA ASP A 179 9.64 12.94 -16.01
C ASP A 179 8.78 13.94 -16.79
N LYS A 180 8.01 13.43 -17.75
CA LYS A 180 7.07 14.24 -18.54
C LYS A 180 5.66 14.08 -17.96
N GLU A 181 4.99 15.21 -17.79
CA GLU A 181 3.57 15.21 -17.43
C GLU A 181 2.75 14.33 -18.39
N PRO A 182 1.77 13.59 -17.87
CA PRO A 182 0.90 12.78 -18.73
C PRO A 182 0.14 13.68 -19.70
N VAL A 183 -0.17 13.11 -20.87
CA VAL A 183 -1.05 13.80 -21.83
C VAL A 183 -2.45 13.83 -21.22
N TYR A 184 -2.86 15.00 -20.78
CA TYR A 184 -4.20 15.18 -20.22
C TYR A 184 -5.24 15.16 -21.33
N LYS A 185 -6.15 14.20 -21.26
CA LYS A 185 -7.34 14.14 -22.13
C LYS A 185 -8.52 14.72 -21.36
N GLN A 186 -9.35 15.46 -22.07
CA GLN A 186 -10.66 15.81 -21.49
C GLN A 186 -11.43 14.53 -21.17
N PRO A 187 -12.13 14.46 -20.03
CA PRO A 187 -12.93 13.29 -19.71
C PRO A 187 -13.92 13.02 -20.83
N GLY A 188 -14.06 11.75 -21.16
CA GLY A 188 -15.02 11.29 -22.16
C GLY A 188 -16.45 11.39 -21.67
N LYS A 189 -17.37 11.03 -22.54
CA LYS A 189 -18.75 10.71 -22.16
C LYS A 189 -19.01 9.27 -22.58
N PRO A 190 -19.23 8.37 -21.63
CA PRO A 190 -19.35 8.53 -20.17
C PRO A 190 -18.03 8.83 -19.46
N ILE A 191 -18.09 9.48 -18.29
CA ILE A 191 -16.97 9.61 -17.36
C ILE A 191 -16.77 8.26 -16.65
N VAL A 192 -15.54 7.74 -16.67
CA VAL A 192 -15.19 6.45 -16.08
C VAL A 192 -14.61 6.65 -14.67
N PHE A 193 -15.32 6.17 -13.65
CA PHE A 193 -14.86 6.09 -12.28
C PHE A 193 -14.25 4.69 -12.05
N GLY A 194 -12.95 4.62 -11.72
CA GLY A 194 -12.26 3.34 -11.61
C GLY A 194 -11.47 3.17 -10.34
N THR A 195 -11.33 1.92 -9.91
CA THR A 195 -10.49 1.51 -8.78
C THR A 195 -9.57 0.37 -9.17
N VAL A 196 -8.44 0.24 -8.48
CA VAL A 196 -7.50 -0.89 -8.66
C VAL A 196 -7.32 -1.60 -7.34
N GLY A 197 -7.41 -2.92 -7.38
CA GLY A 197 -7.06 -3.74 -6.24
C GLY A 197 -7.88 -5.01 -6.12
N ARG A 198 -7.45 -5.82 -5.16
CA ARG A 198 -8.12 -7.09 -4.87
C ARG A 198 -9.48 -6.82 -4.25
N ILE A 199 -10.54 -7.48 -4.75
CA ILE A 199 -11.91 -7.37 -4.23
C ILE A 199 -11.99 -8.07 -2.88
N THR A 200 -11.75 -7.31 -1.81
CA THR A 200 -11.67 -7.79 -0.43
C THR A 200 -12.51 -6.91 0.49
N PHE A 201 -12.74 -7.35 1.72
CA PHE A 201 -13.42 -6.56 2.73
C PHE A 201 -12.77 -5.18 2.93
N GLN A 202 -11.44 -5.11 2.93
CA GLN A 202 -10.68 -3.85 3.06
C GLN A 202 -11.06 -2.83 1.99
N LYS A 203 -11.24 -3.27 0.74
CA LYS A 203 -11.57 -2.42 -0.41
C LYS A 203 -13.06 -2.08 -0.50
N ASN A 204 -13.89 -2.70 0.34
CA ASN A 204 -15.33 -2.42 0.50
C ASN A 204 -16.11 -2.43 -0.83
N PRO A 205 -16.20 -3.58 -1.51
CA PRO A 205 -16.94 -3.70 -2.76
C PRO A 205 -18.43 -3.38 -2.61
N GLN A 206 -19.00 -3.55 -1.41
CA GLN A 206 -20.39 -3.20 -1.12
C GLN A 206 -20.65 -1.70 -1.29
N LEU A 207 -19.76 -0.84 -0.75
CA LEU A 207 -19.86 0.61 -0.92
C LEU A 207 -19.70 1.02 -2.38
N PHE A 208 -18.74 0.40 -3.10
CA PHE A 208 -18.56 0.62 -4.53
C PHE A 208 -19.84 0.28 -5.30
N ASN A 209 -20.42 -0.89 -5.05
CA ASN A 209 -21.64 -1.34 -5.68
C ASN A 209 -22.86 -0.46 -5.33
N GLN A 210 -22.95 0.00 -4.08
CA GLN A 210 -24.01 0.91 -3.64
C GLN A 210 -23.95 2.24 -4.39
N ILE A 211 -22.75 2.82 -4.53
CA ILE A 211 -22.54 4.06 -5.29
C ILE A 211 -22.89 3.83 -6.77
N ALA A 212 -22.37 2.76 -7.38
CA ALA A 212 -22.59 2.48 -8.79
C ALA A 212 -24.08 2.24 -9.12
N ARG A 213 -24.81 1.53 -8.27
CA ARG A 213 -26.25 1.28 -8.43
C ARG A 213 -27.10 2.55 -8.42
N HIS A 214 -26.69 3.59 -7.71
CA HIS A 214 -27.40 4.87 -7.73
C HIS A 214 -27.45 5.49 -9.14
N PHE A 215 -26.43 5.24 -9.94
CA PHE A 215 -26.33 5.74 -11.32
C PHE A 215 -26.81 4.72 -12.37
N GLN A 216 -27.52 3.68 -11.96
CA GLN A 216 -28.04 2.69 -12.92
C GLN A 216 -29.00 3.36 -13.93
N GLY A 217 -28.70 3.21 -15.24
CA GLY A 217 -29.43 3.86 -16.31
C GLY A 217 -28.93 5.28 -16.66
N ASP A 218 -27.95 5.83 -15.94
CA ASP A 218 -27.32 7.10 -16.29
C ASP A 218 -26.14 6.86 -17.25
N ASP A 219 -26.32 7.20 -18.52
CA ASP A 219 -25.34 7.01 -19.60
C ASP A 219 -24.10 7.93 -19.50
N ARG A 220 -24.12 8.88 -18.57
CA ARG A 220 -23.00 9.81 -18.33
C ARG A 220 -21.86 9.18 -17.52
N VAL A 221 -22.07 8.04 -16.88
CA VAL A 221 -21.08 7.41 -15.97
C VAL A 221 -20.86 5.94 -16.30
N LYS A 222 -19.63 5.47 -16.06
CA LYS A 222 -19.24 4.07 -16.00
C LYS A 222 -18.37 3.82 -14.77
N PHE A 223 -18.43 2.59 -14.28
CA PHE A 223 -17.64 2.14 -13.14
C PHE A 223 -16.76 0.97 -13.55
N LEU A 224 -15.48 1.02 -13.20
CA LEU A 224 -14.49 0.02 -13.56
C LEU A 224 -13.75 -0.45 -12.31
N TRP A 225 -13.83 -1.74 -11.99
CA TRP A 225 -12.97 -2.35 -11.00
C TRP A 225 -11.87 -3.15 -11.70
N ILE A 226 -10.62 -2.73 -11.51
CA ILE A 226 -9.43 -3.38 -12.08
C ILE A 226 -8.88 -4.33 -11.05
N GLY A 227 -9.11 -5.63 -11.23
CA GLY A 227 -8.73 -6.69 -10.32
C GLY A 227 -9.85 -7.69 -10.08
N ASP A 228 -9.58 -8.63 -9.16
CA ASP A 228 -10.50 -9.72 -8.75
C ASP A 228 -10.34 -9.97 -7.25
N GLY A 229 -11.10 -10.91 -6.67
CA GLY A 229 -10.95 -11.31 -5.28
C GLY A 229 -12.11 -12.11 -4.74
N GLU A 230 -11.99 -12.50 -3.47
CA GLU A 230 -12.94 -13.36 -2.78
C GLU A 230 -14.35 -12.77 -2.65
N LEU A 231 -14.47 -11.45 -2.70
CA LEU A 231 -15.77 -10.75 -2.62
C LEU A 231 -16.26 -10.23 -3.98
N ARG A 232 -15.80 -10.81 -5.10
CA ARG A 232 -16.29 -10.43 -6.44
C ARG A 232 -17.80 -10.49 -6.56
N HIS A 233 -18.43 -11.47 -5.90
CA HIS A 233 -19.88 -11.65 -5.89
C HIS A 233 -20.66 -10.47 -5.29
N GLU A 234 -20.00 -9.60 -4.53
CA GLU A 234 -20.58 -8.37 -3.98
C GLU A 234 -20.74 -7.27 -5.04
N ILE A 235 -20.05 -7.38 -6.17
CA ILE A 235 -20.14 -6.41 -7.26
C ILE A 235 -21.10 -6.94 -8.30
N GLN A 236 -22.21 -6.24 -8.46
CA GLN A 236 -23.19 -6.55 -9.52
C GLN A 236 -22.73 -5.92 -10.83
N GLU A 237 -22.17 -6.74 -11.71
CA GLU A 237 -21.81 -6.29 -13.06
C GLU A 237 -23.06 -5.91 -13.89
N SER A 238 -22.91 -4.88 -14.70
CA SER A 238 -23.96 -4.38 -15.59
C SER A 238 -23.31 -3.69 -16.78
N GLY A 239 -24.10 -3.16 -17.71
CA GLY A 239 -23.55 -2.33 -18.80
C GLY A 239 -22.77 -1.10 -18.32
N GLN A 240 -22.94 -0.67 -17.07
CA GLN A 240 -22.27 0.47 -16.46
C GLN A 240 -21.18 0.06 -15.45
N VAL A 241 -21.17 -1.20 -14.98
CA VAL A 241 -20.20 -1.72 -14.00
C VAL A 241 -19.47 -2.89 -14.63
N GLN A 242 -18.15 -2.73 -14.76
CA GLN A 242 -17.25 -3.74 -15.30
C GLN A 242 -16.20 -4.12 -14.26
N VAL A 243 -15.88 -5.42 -14.20
CA VAL A 243 -14.77 -5.97 -13.41
C VAL A 243 -13.83 -6.70 -14.38
N THR A 244 -12.54 -6.35 -14.37
CA THR A 244 -11.58 -6.92 -15.34
C THR A 244 -11.21 -8.36 -15.04
N GLY A 245 -11.35 -8.82 -13.79
CA GLY A 245 -10.67 -10.03 -13.33
C GLY A 245 -9.19 -9.75 -13.01
N TRP A 246 -8.43 -10.82 -12.75
CA TRP A 246 -6.98 -10.73 -12.56
C TRP A 246 -6.31 -10.28 -13.85
N VAL A 247 -5.45 -9.28 -13.73
CA VAL A 247 -4.71 -8.67 -14.85
C VAL A 247 -3.25 -8.48 -14.44
N THR A 248 -2.37 -8.44 -15.43
CA THR A 248 -0.94 -8.18 -15.25
C THR A 248 -0.69 -6.70 -14.89
N PRO A 249 0.47 -6.34 -14.31
CA PRO A 249 0.81 -4.96 -14.00
C PRO A 249 0.73 -4.00 -15.21
N ASP A 250 1.13 -4.45 -16.40
CA ASP A 250 1.05 -3.66 -17.63
C ASP A 250 -0.40 -3.43 -18.05
N GLU A 251 -1.25 -4.44 -17.91
CA GLU A 251 -2.68 -4.32 -18.18
C GLU A 251 -3.36 -3.38 -17.18
N VAL A 252 -2.95 -3.40 -15.88
CA VAL A 252 -3.43 -2.44 -14.88
C VAL A 252 -3.19 -1.01 -15.37
N GLN A 253 -1.99 -0.70 -15.86
CA GLN A 253 -1.67 0.62 -16.40
C GLN A 253 -2.54 0.99 -17.60
N ASN A 254 -2.83 0.02 -18.49
CA ASN A 254 -3.67 0.26 -19.66
C ASN A 254 -5.14 0.50 -19.28
N TYR A 255 -5.66 -0.21 -18.29
CA TYR A 255 -7.00 0.08 -17.75
C TYR A 255 -7.06 1.40 -17.00
N LEU A 256 -6.05 1.74 -16.18
CA LEU A 256 -5.98 3.02 -15.47
C LEU A 256 -5.98 4.23 -16.42
N LYS A 257 -5.40 4.09 -17.63
CA LYS A 257 -5.48 5.15 -18.66
C LYS A 257 -6.92 5.43 -19.10
N GLN A 258 -7.81 4.43 -19.03
CA GLN A 258 -9.22 4.56 -19.40
C GLN A 258 -10.07 5.20 -18.28
N VAL A 259 -9.57 5.21 -17.05
CA VAL A 259 -10.21 5.85 -15.91
C VAL A 259 -10.09 7.37 -16.03
N ASP A 260 -11.17 8.11 -15.81
CA ASP A 260 -11.17 9.58 -15.74
C ASP A 260 -11.02 10.09 -14.31
N VAL A 261 -11.61 9.40 -13.33
CA VAL A 261 -11.54 9.73 -11.90
C VAL A 261 -11.25 8.45 -11.11
N TYR A 262 -10.21 8.47 -10.29
CA TYR A 262 -9.92 7.33 -9.42
C TYR A 262 -10.86 7.32 -8.22
N LEU A 263 -11.61 6.24 -8.06
CA LEU A 263 -12.57 6.02 -6.97
C LEU A 263 -12.02 4.98 -5.98
N SER A 264 -11.87 5.31 -4.71
CA SER A 264 -11.56 4.33 -3.66
C SER A 264 -12.67 4.27 -2.64
N THR A 265 -13.07 3.05 -2.29
CA THR A 265 -14.07 2.76 -1.24
C THR A 265 -13.45 2.08 -0.03
N SER A 266 -12.11 2.10 0.10
CA SER A 266 -11.37 1.39 1.13
C SER A 266 -11.76 1.79 2.54
N LEU A 267 -11.82 0.82 3.45
CA LEU A 267 -12.09 1.03 4.88
C LEU A 267 -10.84 1.44 5.65
N TRP A 268 -9.67 1.02 5.22
CA TRP A 268 -8.34 1.40 5.75
C TRP A 268 -7.27 1.12 4.71
N GLU A 269 -6.19 1.90 4.76
CA GLU A 269 -4.97 1.73 3.96
C GLU A 269 -3.73 2.04 4.83
N GLY A 270 -2.55 1.77 4.31
CA GLY A 270 -1.32 2.37 4.82
C GLY A 270 -1.02 3.67 4.08
N LEU A 271 -0.56 3.53 2.84
CA LEU A 271 -0.53 4.53 1.78
C LEU A 271 -0.68 3.77 0.45
N PRO A 272 -1.85 3.81 -0.20
CA PRO A 272 -2.17 2.89 -1.29
C PRO A 272 -1.40 3.22 -2.56
N LEU A 273 -0.54 2.30 -3.02
CA LEU A 273 0.24 2.47 -4.26
C LEU A 273 -0.64 2.71 -5.48
N SER A 274 -1.80 2.05 -5.55
CA SER A 274 -2.74 2.21 -6.67
C SER A 274 -3.32 3.63 -6.78
N VAL A 275 -3.48 4.33 -5.66
CA VAL A 275 -3.86 5.77 -5.66
C VAL A 275 -2.70 6.59 -6.20
N LEU A 276 -1.46 6.31 -5.76
CA LEU A 276 -0.28 7.03 -6.26
C LEU A 276 -0.09 6.80 -7.76
N GLU A 277 -0.29 5.57 -8.25
CA GLU A 277 -0.25 5.23 -9.68
C GLU A 277 -1.29 6.01 -10.49
N ALA A 278 -2.51 6.12 -9.98
CA ALA A 278 -3.54 6.95 -10.59
C ALA A 278 -3.15 8.44 -10.61
N MET A 279 -2.57 8.95 -9.52
CA MET A 279 -2.05 10.31 -9.45
C MET A 279 -0.94 10.56 -10.48
N ALA A 280 -0.04 9.59 -10.70
CA ALA A 280 1.02 9.68 -11.71
C ALA A 280 0.49 9.73 -13.15
N LEU A 281 -0.70 9.19 -13.37
CA LEU A 281 -1.45 9.33 -14.62
C LEU A 281 -2.33 10.59 -14.67
N GLY A 282 -2.20 11.48 -13.69
CA GLY A 282 -2.96 12.72 -13.63
C GLY A 282 -4.44 12.51 -13.39
N LYS A 283 -4.84 11.49 -12.63
CA LYS A 283 -6.26 11.26 -12.33
C LYS A 283 -6.68 12.06 -11.11
N PRO A 284 -7.82 12.77 -11.17
CA PRO A 284 -8.51 13.29 -9.99
C PRO A 284 -8.89 12.16 -9.03
N LEU A 285 -8.93 12.44 -7.74
CA LEU A 285 -9.22 11.46 -6.71
C LEU A 285 -10.62 11.67 -6.12
N LEU A 286 -11.34 10.57 -5.92
CA LEU A 286 -12.55 10.50 -5.10
C LEU A 286 -12.39 9.32 -4.14
N LEU A 287 -11.99 9.59 -2.91
CA LEU A 287 -11.55 8.55 -1.97
C LEU A 287 -12.39 8.56 -0.70
N SER A 288 -12.65 7.36 -0.16
CA SER A 288 -13.19 7.22 1.19
C SER A 288 -12.26 7.85 2.22
N ASP A 289 -12.83 8.52 3.23
CA ASP A 289 -12.07 9.11 4.34
C ASP A 289 -11.59 8.00 5.29
N CYS A 290 -10.37 7.53 5.04
CA CYS A 290 -9.71 6.53 5.87
C CYS A 290 -8.21 6.78 5.94
N VAL A 291 -7.56 6.15 6.93
CA VAL A 291 -6.09 6.14 7.07
C VAL A 291 -5.45 5.78 5.73
N GLY A 292 -4.44 6.53 5.34
CA GLY A 292 -3.72 6.38 4.07
C GLY A 292 -4.35 7.14 2.90
N ASN A 293 -5.66 7.08 2.70
CA ASN A 293 -6.34 7.86 1.65
C ASN A 293 -6.26 9.36 1.94
N VAL A 294 -6.49 9.77 3.18
CA VAL A 294 -6.48 11.19 3.60
C VAL A 294 -5.15 11.88 3.32
N ASP A 295 -4.05 11.13 3.31
CA ASP A 295 -2.72 11.68 3.05
C ASP A 295 -2.49 12.03 1.56
N THR A 296 -3.29 11.47 0.66
CA THR A 296 -3.16 11.65 -0.79
C THR A 296 -4.06 12.74 -1.35
N VAL A 297 -5.13 13.12 -0.63
CA VAL A 297 -6.12 14.12 -1.08
C VAL A 297 -5.86 15.48 -0.44
N GLU A 298 -5.83 16.50 -1.29
CA GLU A 298 -6.00 17.90 -0.91
C GLU A 298 -7.38 18.33 -1.39
N GLN A 299 -8.29 18.51 -0.43
CA GLN A 299 -9.73 18.70 -0.67
C GLN A 299 -10.03 19.83 -1.67
N GLY A 300 -10.64 19.48 -2.81
CA GLY A 300 -10.98 20.43 -3.87
C GLY A 300 -9.82 20.85 -4.77
N ALA A 301 -8.56 20.48 -4.46
CA ALA A 301 -7.38 20.80 -5.26
C ALA A 301 -6.99 19.64 -6.19
N ASN A 302 -6.93 18.39 -5.70
CA ASN A 302 -6.67 17.21 -6.52
C ASN A 302 -7.76 16.15 -6.42
N GLY A 303 -8.76 16.34 -5.56
CA GLY A 303 -9.84 15.38 -5.36
C GLY A 303 -10.76 15.73 -4.22
N PHE A 304 -11.52 14.74 -3.79
CA PHE A 304 -12.48 14.84 -2.70
C PHE A 304 -12.41 13.59 -1.82
N LEU A 305 -12.56 13.80 -0.51
CA LEU A 305 -12.84 12.74 0.46
C LEU A 305 -14.34 12.64 0.68
N TYR A 306 -14.82 11.44 1.02
CA TYR A 306 -16.21 11.19 1.40
C TYR A 306 -16.30 10.12 2.49
N HIS A 307 -17.30 10.20 3.36
CA HIS A 307 -17.46 9.29 4.50
C HIS A 307 -18.42 8.12 4.21
N ASP A 308 -19.41 8.34 3.36
CA ASP A 308 -20.45 7.35 3.07
C ASP A 308 -20.91 7.39 1.60
N ALA A 309 -21.85 6.51 1.25
CA ALA A 309 -22.37 6.43 -0.10
C ALA A 309 -23.07 7.73 -0.54
N ALA A 310 -23.77 8.43 0.36
CA ALA A 310 -24.50 9.65 0.02
C ALA A 310 -23.54 10.78 -0.38
N GLU A 311 -22.46 10.95 0.39
CA GLU A 311 -21.40 11.94 0.07
C GLU A 311 -20.62 11.55 -1.18
N GLY A 312 -20.32 10.25 -1.38
CA GLY A 312 -19.67 9.74 -2.59
C GLY A 312 -20.52 10.02 -3.84
N ILE A 313 -21.82 9.73 -3.78
CA ILE A 313 -22.79 10.03 -4.84
C ILE A 313 -22.86 11.53 -5.12
N ALA A 314 -22.98 12.36 -4.08
CA ALA A 314 -23.02 13.82 -4.23
C ALA A 314 -21.73 14.35 -4.89
N SER A 315 -20.58 13.80 -4.56
CA SER A 315 -19.29 14.16 -5.14
C SER A 315 -19.22 13.77 -6.63
N ILE A 316 -19.72 12.59 -7.01
CA ILE A 316 -19.85 12.19 -8.42
C ILE A 316 -20.78 13.17 -9.17
N GLN A 317 -21.95 13.47 -8.61
CA GLN A 317 -22.88 14.42 -9.22
C GLN A 317 -22.27 15.81 -9.40
N LYS A 318 -21.42 16.26 -8.47
CA LYS A 318 -20.66 17.51 -8.58
C LYS A 318 -19.64 17.44 -9.72
N LEU A 319 -18.91 16.32 -9.86
CA LEU A 319 -17.96 16.13 -10.95
C LEU A 319 -18.65 16.06 -12.31
N LEU A 320 -19.84 15.43 -12.42
CA LEU A 320 -20.63 15.40 -13.66
C LEU A 320 -21.12 16.79 -14.12
N LYS A 321 -21.27 17.72 -13.18
CA LYS A 321 -21.65 19.11 -13.46
C LYS A 321 -20.44 20.03 -13.67
N ALA A 322 -19.25 19.56 -13.32
CA ALA A 322 -18.02 20.34 -13.47
C ALA A 322 -17.65 20.50 -14.95
N SER A 323 -16.96 21.59 -15.27
CA SER A 323 -16.38 21.75 -16.60
C SER A 323 -15.25 20.72 -16.80
N PRO A 324 -15.01 20.26 -18.03
CA PRO A 324 -13.87 19.41 -18.34
C PRO A 324 -12.53 19.98 -17.85
N ASP A 325 -12.35 21.30 -17.97
CA ASP A 325 -11.14 21.99 -17.50
C ASP A 325 -10.96 21.89 -15.98
N LYS A 326 -12.05 21.88 -15.20
CA LYS A 326 -11.96 21.69 -13.75
C LYS A 326 -11.47 20.29 -13.40
N ILE A 327 -11.95 19.26 -14.09
CA ILE A 327 -11.50 17.87 -13.91
C ILE A 327 -10.02 17.73 -14.29
N LEU A 328 -9.63 18.32 -15.42
CA LEU A 328 -8.21 18.36 -15.84
C LEU A 328 -7.32 19.06 -14.81
N GLN A 329 -7.80 20.17 -14.23
CA GLN A 329 -7.02 20.88 -13.21
C GLN A 329 -6.83 20.05 -11.94
N LEU A 330 -7.83 19.32 -11.49
CA LEU A 330 -7.70 18.36 -10.38
C LEU A 330 -6.64 17.29 -10.70
N GLY A 331 -6.66 16.74 -11.91
CA GLY A 331 -5.68 15.76 -12.37
C GLY A 331 -4.25 16.30 -12.44
N LYS A 332 -4.06 17.54 -12.95
CA LYS A 332 -2.76 18.21 -12.94
C LYS A 332 -2.20 18.39 -11.53
N THR A 333 -3.06 18.73 -10.58
CA THR A 333 -2.66 18.86 -9.17
C THR A 333 -2.31 17.51 -8.57
N SER A 334 -3.05 16.43 -8.91
CA SER A 334 -2.69 15.05 -8.51
C SER A 334 -1.28 14.69 -8.99
N TYR A 335 -0.97 14.91 -10.28
CA TYR A 335 0.37 14.62 -10.82
C TYR A 335 1.47 15.42 -10.12
N LYS A 336 1.29 16.72 -9.94
CA LYS A 336 2.27 17.57 -9.25
C LYS A 336 2.54 17.08 -7.83
N ARG A 337 1.48 16.70 -7.12
CA ARG A 337 1.59 16.21 -5.74
C ARG A 337 2.35 14.89 -5.68
N VAL A 338 2.04 13.90 -6.54
CA VAL A 338 2.76 12.63 -6.51
C VAL A 338 4.23 12.79 -6.90
N ALA A 339 4.54 13.64 -7.86
CA ALA A 339 5.91 13.93 -8.27
C ALA A 339 6.75 14.55 -7.14
N ASN A 340 6.15 15.43 -6.35
CA ASN A 340 6.84 16.12 -5.26
C ASN A 340 6.95 15.26 -3.99
N ASP A 341 5.86 14.59 -3.60
CA ASP A 341 5.73 14.01 -2.26
C ASP A 341 5.89 12.49 -2.24
N PHE A 342 5.58 11.78 -3.36
CA PHE A 342 5.46 10.33 -3.42
C PHE A 342 6.27 9.68 -4.55
N SER A 343 7.33 10.37 -5.03
CA SER A 343 8.20 9.81 -6.06
C SER A 343 9.26 8.86 -5.48
N LEU A 344 9.76 7.93 -6.30
CA LEU A 344 10.89 7.06 -5.94
C LEU A 344 12.14 7.86 -5.56
N ARG A 345 12.37 9.00 -6.21
CA ARG A 345 13.45 9.92 -5.81
C ARG A 345 13.30 10.39 -4.38
N ARG A 346 12.08 10.75 -3.96
CA ARG A 346 11.78 11.17 -2.58
C ARG A 346 11.96 10.00 -1.61
N LEU A 347 11.46 8.83 -1.95
CA LEU A 347 11.64 7.60 -1.18
C LEU A 347 13.14 7.32 -0.96
N ARG A 348 13.95 7.33 -2.02
CA ARG A 348 15.40 7.16 -1.95
C ARG A 348 16.05 8.13 -0.97
N GLN A 349 15.76 9.42 -1.08
CA GLN A 349 16.33 10.45 -0.20
C GLN A 349 15.99 10.18 1.28
N GLN A 350 14.75 9.81 1.58
CA GLN A 350 14.29 9.55 2.94
C GLN A 350 14.95 8.29 3.53
N TYR A 351 15.06 7.20 2.75
CA TYR A 351 15.70 5.98 3.22
C TYR A 351 17.21 6.13 3.35
N ARG A 352 17.89 6.85 2.44
CA ARG A 352 19.31 7.18 2.63
C ARG A 352 19.55 7.95 3.91
N ALA A 353 18.73 8.95 4.20
CA ALA A 353 18.81 9.70 5.44
C ALA A 353 18.54 8.83 6.68
N LEU A 354 17.52 7.98 6.64
CA LEU A 354 17.17 7.09 7.74
C LEU A 354 18.27 6.08 8.07
N TYR A 355 18.90 5.50 7.04
CA TYR A 355 19.95 4.49 7.18
C TYR A 355 21.36 5.10 7.33
N ASN A 356 21.49 6.42 7.31
CA ASN A 356 22.77 7.16 7.30
C ASN A 356 23.69 6.73 6.13
N ILE A 357 23.11 6.52 4.94
CA ILE A 357 23.85 6.24 3.71
C ILE A 357 24.39 7.57 3.17
N ILE A 358 25.73 7.65 3.03
CA ILE A 358 26.47 8.84 2.53
C ILE A 358 26.40 8.92 1.00
#